data_4fc094f95db7fd24ed7cab7153c3a758
#
_entry.id   4fc094f95db7fd24ed7cab7153c3a758
#
_cell.length_a   1.000
_cell.length_b   1.000
_cell.length_c   1.000
_cell.angle_alpha   90.00
_cell.angle_beta   90.00
_cell.angle_gamma   90.00
#
_symmetry.space_group_name_H-M   'P 1'
#
loop_
_entity.id
_entity.type
_entity.pdbx_description
1 polymer ?
#
loop_
_entity_poly.entity_id
_entity_poly.type
_entity_poly.pdbx_seq_one_letter_code
_entity_poly.pdbx_strand_id
1 'polypeptide(L)'
;MMWPWRQPANATNGRVTFPNQSRSYDATLRAVRFWGYDRSMENSFLVTSDALRRMEPDLQADEASVLRVFDRNRELIFRTAAKVYARGRRRAYNLVAADF
;
A
#
# COMPACT_ATOMS: atom_id res chain seq x y z
N MET A 1 -21.69 28.00 -8.21
CA MET A 1 -21.03 27.86 -7.91
C MET A 1 -20.46 27.08 -7.67
N MET A 2 -20.29 26.80 -7.71
CA MET A 2 -19.62 26.21 -7.37
C MET A 2 -18.85 25.84 -7.02
N TRP A 3 -18.77 25.26 -6.86
CA TRP A 3 -17.93 25.10 -6.46
C TRP A 3 -17.25 24.14 -6.63
N PRO A 4 -16.51 23.97 -7.17
CA PRO A 4 -15.61 22.98 -7.36
C PRO A 4 -15.00 22.62 -6.12
N TRP A 5 -15.07 23.48 -5.27
CA TRP A 5 -14.45 23.20 -4.06
C TRP A 5 -15.00 22.01 -3.43
N ARG A 6 -16.00 21.51 -3.91
CA ARG A 6 -16.43 20.38 -3.37
C ARG A 6 -15.61 19.24 -3.73
N GLN A 7 -14.89 19.32 -4.77
CA GLN A 7 -14.00 18.36 -5.10
C GLN A 7 -13.03 18.11 -4.06
N PRO A 8 -12.56 19.08 -3.38
CA PRO A 8 -11.60 18.90 -2.35
C PRO A 8 -12.08 17.94 -1.32
N ALA A 9 -13.30 18.03 -0.98
CA ALA A 9 -13.84 17.16 0.02
C ALA A 9 -13.76 15.74 -0.45
N ASN A 10 -14.09 15.49 -1.67
CA ASN A 10 -14.02 14.17 -2.20
C ASN A 10 -12.62 13.73 -2.30
N ALA A 11 -11.75 14.59 -2.70
CA ALA A 11 -10.38 14.25 -2.87
C ALA A 11 -9.76 13.84 -1.56
N THR A 12 -10.25 14.39 -0.46
CA THR A 12 -9.63 14.08 0.81
C THR A 12 -10.27 12.90 1.51
N ASN A 13 -11.41 12.46 1.04
CA ASN A 13 -12.06 11.34 1.68
C ASN A 13 -11.34 10.05 1.38
N GLY A 14 -10.62 9.55 2.37
CA GLY A 14 -9.90 8.31 2.22
C GLY A 14 -8.72 8.40 1.30
N ARG A 15 -8.32 9.59 0.93
CA ARG A 15 -7.19 9.73 0.04
C ARG A 15 -5.89 9.56 0.79
N VAL A 16 -5.03 8.70 0.31
CA VAL A 16 -3.73 8.45 0.91
C VAL A 16 -2.65 8.61 -0.15
N THR A 17 -1.51 9.16 0.26
CA THR A 17 -0.36 9.33 -0.63
C THR A 17 0.84 8.63 -0.02
N PHE A 18 1.84 8.37 -0.83
CA PHE A 18 3.01 7.61 -0.40
C PHE A 18 4.29 8.37 -0.76
N PRO A 19 4.57 9.47 -0.06
CA PRO A 19 5.76 10.26 -0.35
C PRO A 19 7.04 9.63 0.17
N ASN A 20 6.90 8.69 1.10
CA ASN A 20 8.04 8.07 1.77
C ASN A 20 8.44 6.79 1.05
N GLN A 21 9.73 6.61 0.81
CA GLN A 21 10.24 5.41 0.15
C GLN A 21 10.55 4.29 1.11
N SER A 22 10.39 4.52 2.41
CA SER A 22 10.72 3.51 3.42
C SER A 22 9.84 2.28 3.30
N ARG A 23 10.44 1.13 3.50
CA ARG A 23 9.73 -0.13 3.59
C ARG A 23 10.57 -1.06 4.45
N SER A 24 9.92 -2.04 5.03
CA SER A 24 10.56 -2.96 5.95
C SER A 24 9.97 -4.35 5.80
N TYR A 25 10.80 -5.37 5.78
CA TYR A 25 10.33 -6.74 5.67
C TYR A 25 10.06 -7.29 7.07
N ASP A 26 8.87 -7.86 7.25
CA ASP A 26 8.49 -8.51 8.50
C ASP A 26 8.52 -10.02 8.25
N ALA A 27 9.55 -10.70 8.75
CA ALA A 27 9.73 -12.14 8.51
C ALA A 27 8.66 -12.98 9.17
N THR A 28 8.15 -12.53 10.31
CA THR A 28 7.11 -13.25 11.03
C THR A 28 5.82 -13.26 10.25
N LEU A 29 5.47 -12.12 9.71
CA LEU A 29 4.22 -11.97 8.94
C LEU A 29 4.41 -12.30 7.47
N ARG A 30 5.65 -12.45 7.02
CA ARG A 30 5.99 -12.65 5.61
C ARG A 30 5.33 -11.59 4.77
N ALA A 31 5.64 -10.35 5.10
CA ALA A 31 5.03 -9.20 4.46
C ALA A 31 5.98 -8.02 4.47
N VAL A 32 5.76 -7.08 3.58
CA VAL A 32 6.52 -5.83 3.55
C VAL A 32 5.62 -4.75 4.13
N ARG A 33 6.15 -4.04 5.11
CA ARG A 33 5.46 -2.92 5.73
C ARG A 33 5.88 -1.65 5.03
N PHE A 34 4.91 -0.78 4.76
CA PHE A 34 5.17 0.52 4.18
C PHE A 34 4.15 1.50 4.73
N TRP A 35 4.33 2.78 4.47
CA TRP A 35 3.54 3.81 5.11
C TRP A 35 2.98 4.78 4.10
N GLY A 36 1.75 5.22 4.35
CA GLY A 36 1.10 6.24 3.56
C GLY A 36 0.55 7.32 4.48
N TYR A 37 0.22 8.45 3.91
CA TYR A 37 -0.26 9.58 4.67
C TYR A 37 -1.56 10.11 4.11
N ASP A 38 -2.50 10.36 5.01
CA ASP A 38 -3.73 11.03 4.68
C ASP A 38 -3.60 12.38 5.39
N ARG A 39 -3.19 13.39 4.64
CA ARG A 39 -2.80 14.68 5.19
C ARG A 39 -1.59 14.45 6.08
N SER A 40 -1.67 14.78 7.34
CA SER A 40 -0.56 14.56 8.25
C SER A 40 -0.66 13.26 9.02
N MET A 41 -1.70 12.48 8.80
CA MET A 41 -1.89 11.24 9.53
C MET A 41 -1.20 10.09 8.82
N GLU A 42 -0.29 9.43 9.53
CA GLU A 42 0.43 8.29 8.98
C GLU A 42 -0.38 7.02 9.16
N ASN A 43 -0.40 6.21 8.13
CA ASN A 43 -1.06 4.91 8.18
C ASN A 43 -0.10 3.84 7.74
N SER A 44 -0.14 2.70 8.40
CA SER A 44 0.74 1.58 8.13
C SER A 44 0.02 0.55 7.26
N PHE A 45 0.73 0.04 6.28
CA PHE A 45 0.23 -0.96 5.34
C PHE A 45 1.16 -2.15 5.32
N LEU A 46 0.59 -3.32 5.05
CA LEU A 46 1.37 -4.53 4.81
C LEU A 46 0.95 -5.10 3.47
N VAL A 47 1.94 -5.56 2.70
CA VAL A 47 1.63 -6.33 1.51
C VAL A 47 2.29 -7.70 1.69
N THR A 48 1.50 -8.75 1.57
CA THR A 48 1.99 -10.10 1.86
C THR A 48 2.91 -10.62 0.76
N SER A 49 3.80 -11.54 1.13
CA SER A 49 4.66 -12.20 0.15
C SER A 49 3.82 -12.92 -0.90
N ASP A 50 2.67 -13.47 -0.52
CA ASP A 50 1.79 -14.13 -1.48
C ASP A 50 1.25 -13.13 -2.51
N ALA A 51 0.94 -11.91 -2.07
CA ALA A 51 0.51 -10.87 -2.99
C ALA A 51 1.64 -10.50 -3.95
N LEU A 52 2.86 -10.40 -3.44
CA LEU A 52 4.01 -10.10 -4.28
C LEU A 52 4.28 -11.22 -5.27
N ARG A 53 4.08 -12.48 -4.85
CA ARG A 53 4.27 -13.62 -5.72
C ARG A 53 3.24 -13.63 -6.84
N ARG A 54 2.06 -13.10 -6.59
CA ARG A 54 1.05 -12.97 -7.63
C ARG A 54 1.53 -12.03 -8.73
N MET A 55 2.28 -11.00 -8.35
CA MET A 55 2.85 -10.06 -9.32
C MET A 55 4.06 -10.66 -10.04
N GLU A 56 4.90 -11.37 -9.28
CA GLU A 56 6.10 -12.00 -9.83
C GLU A 56 6.20 -13.43 -9.32
N PRO A 57 5.67 -14.39 -10.06
CA PRO A 57 5.61 -15.79 -9.62
C PRO A 57 6.95 -16.43 -9.28
N ASP A 58 8.04 -15.91 -9.84
CA ASP A 58 9.36 -16.48 -9.59
C ASP A 58 10.04 -15.90 -8.35
N LEU A 59 9.28 -15.16 -7.54
CA LEU A 59 9.80 -14.56 -6.33
C LEU A 59 10.49 -15.56 -5.42
N GLN A 60 11.73 -15.26 -5.03
CA GLN A 60 12.45 -16.03 -4.05
C GLN A 60 12.04 -15.56 -2.66
N ALA A 61 12.08 -16.47 -1.69
CA ALA A 61 11.54 -16.17 -0.37
C ALA A 61 12.45 -15.34 0.54
N ASP A 62 13.67 -15.04 0.12
CA ASP A 62 14.59 -14.28 0.95
C ASP A 62 14.22 -12.78 0.99
N GLU A 63 14.60 -12.13 2.07
CA GLU A 63 14.27 -10.73 2.29
C GLU A 63 14.68 -9.83 1.14
N ALA A 64 15.91 -9.97 0.65
CA ALA A 64 16.40 -9.11 -0.41
C ALA A 64 15.56 -9.23 -1.69
N SER A 65 15.15 -10.46 -2.03
CA SER A 65 14.35 -10.69 -3.22
C SER A 65 12.95 -10.11 -3.04
N VAL A 66 12.37 -10.29 -1.86
CA VAL A 66 11.03 -9.80 -1.56
C VAL A 66 11.03 -8.27 -1.65
N LEU A 67 12.02 -7.61 -1.06
CA LEU A 67 12.09 -6.15 -1.10
C LEU A 67 12.32 -5.65 -2.53
N ARG A 68 13.07 -6.39 -3.32
CA ARG A 68 13.32 -6.01 -4.71
C ARG A 68 12.03 -6.08 -5.53
N VAL A 69 11.22 -7.12 -5.32
CA VAL A 69 9.94 -7.25 -6.01
C VAL A 69 9.01 -6.12 -5.58
N PHE A 70 9.00 -5.79 -4.29
CA PHE A 70 8.22 -4.65 -3.79
C PHE A 70 8.64 -3.38 -4.52
N ASP A 71 9.95 -3.12 -4.59
CA ASP A 71 10.44 -1.89 -5.21
C ASP A 71 10.08 -1.80 -6.69
N ARG A 72 10.10 -2.91 -7.40
CA ARG A 72 9.75 -2.91 -8.82
C ARG A 72 8.26 -2.69 -9.06
N ASN A 73 7.44 -2.96 -8.05
CA ASN A 73 5.99 -2.89 -8.18
C ASN A 73 5.34 -1.82 -7.32
N ARG A 74 6.13 -0.83 -6.86
CA ARG A 74 5.63 0.20 -5.96
C ARG A 74 4.38 0.89 -6.47
N GLU A 75 4.36 1.23 -7.73
CA GLU A 75 3.25 1.97 -8.28
C GLU A 75 1.95 1.19 -8.18
N LEU A 76 2.00 -0.08 -8.54
CA LEU A 76 0.83 -0.94 -8.44
C LEU A 76 0.42 -1.15 -6.98
N ILE A 77 1.40 -1.36 -6.11
CA ILE A 77 1.14 -1.59 -4.69
C ILE A 77 0.49 -0.35 -4.07
N PHE A 78 1.03 0.84 -4.35
CA PHE A 78 0.49 2.07 -3.78
C PHE A 78 -0.91 2.36 -4.31
N ARG A 79 -1.15 2.09 -5.57
CA ARG A 79 -2.47 2.29 -6.16
C ARG A 79 -3.49 1.36 -5.52
N THR A 80 -3.11 0.11 -5.29
CA THR A 80 -3.98 -0.87 -4.66
C THR A 80 -4.22 -0.50 -3.19
N ALA A 81 -3.17 -0.04 -2.50
CA ALA A 81 -3.28 0.40 -1.13
C ALA A 81 -4.26 1.57 -1.01
N ALA A 82 -4.20 2.50 -1.94
CA ALA A 82 -5.11 3.63 -1.94
C ALA A 82 -6.56 3.17 -2.10
N LYS A 83 -6.79 2.18 -2.93
CA LYS A 83 -8.14 1.63 -3.11
C LYS A 83 -8.64 0.96 -1.85
N VAL A 84 -7.78 0.19 -1.20
CA VAL A 84 -8.16 -0.49 0.04
C VAL A 84 -8.43 0.53 1.13
N TYR A 85 -7.62 1.57 1.21
CA TYR A 85 -7.80 2.62 2.20
C TYR A 85 -9.14 3.36 1.98
N ALA A 86 -9.49 3.59 0.74
CA ALA A 86 -10.72 4.31 0.42
C ALA A 86 -11.98 3.53 0.80
N ARG A 87 -11.88 2.22 0.99
CA ARG A 87 -13.04 1.41 1.37
C ARG A 87 -13.46 1.62 2.82
N GLY A 88 -12.60 2.23 3.63
CA GLY A 88 -12.96 2.52 5.02
C GLY A 88 -11.75 2.51 5.91
N ARG A 89 -11.90 3.16 7.05
CA ARG A 89 -10.81 3.26 8.00
C ARG A 89 -10.66 1.97 8.77
N ARG A 90 -9.41 1.59 9.00
CA ARG A 90 -9.07 0.39 9.73
C ARG A 90 -7.85 0.66 10.57
N ARG A 91 -7.59 -0.21 11.53
CA ARG A 91 -6.39 -0.11 12.33
C ARG A 91 -5.19 -0.49 11.52
N ALA A 92 -5.37 -1.47 10.63
CA ALA A 92 -4.29 -1.96 9.80
C ALA A 92 -4.83 -2.25 8.41
N TYR A 93 -3.99 -2.08 7.42
CA TYR A 93 -4.36 -2.30 6.03
C TYR A 93 -3.46 -3.41 5.49
N ASN A 94 -4.06 -4.56 5.22
CA ASN A 94 -3.31 -5.71 4.72
C ASN A 94 -3.70 -5.97 3.28
N LEU A 95 -2.72 -5.86 2.39
CA LEU A 95 -2.94 -6.16 0.98
C LEU A 95 -2.58 -7.61 0.77
N VAL A 96 -3.55 -8.39 0.34
CA VAL A 96 -3.37 -9.81 0.13
C VAL A 96 -3.47 -10.13 -1.35
N ALA A 97 -3.18 -11.38 -1.72
CA ALA A 97 -3.16 -11.77 -3.12
C ALA A 97 -4.45 -11.42 -3.85
N ALA A 98 -5.58 -11.55 -3.17
CA ALA A 98 -6.87 -11.28 -3.79
C ALA A 98 -7.08 -9.80 -4.16
N ASP A 99 -6.25 -8.92 -3.62
CA ASP A 99 -6.38 -7.49 -3.91
C ASP A 99 -5.69 -7.11 -5.23
N PHE A 100 -4.96 -8.06 -5.82
CA PHE A 100 -4.18 -7.79 -7.05
C PHE A 100 -4.60 -8.61 -8.25
#